data_04b46817e78fdc9b261ce849495a9c2b
#
_entry.id   04b46817e78fdc9b261ce849495a9c2b
#
_cell.length_a   1.000
_cell.length_b   1.000
_cell.length_c   1.000
_cell.angle_alpha   90.00
_cell.angle_beta   90.00
_cell.angle_gamma   90.00
#
_symmetry.space_group_name_H-M   'P 1'
#
loop_
_entity.id
_entity.type
_entity.pdbx_description
1 polymer ?
#
loop_
_entity_poly.entity_id
_entity_poly.type
_entity_poly.pdbx_seq_one_letter_code
_entity_poly.pdbx_strand_id
1 'polypeptide(L)'
;GHITEQAASATGIPAGLPLISAGADKACEVLASGCVTPTTGSISYGTTATYNTIDSRYLEVIRQVPAYPAAMPGFYNSETIVKRGYWMVNWFKREFGQPEQLLADAQGIKPEVLFDDLLRQVPAGAMGLVLQPFWSPGLRIPGPEAKGAIIGFGDIHTRAHLYRAIIEG
;
A
#
# COMPACT_ATOMS: atom_id res chain seq x y z
N GLY A 1 22.02 24.10 -1.02
CA GLY A 1 21.85 25.55 -0.92
C GLY A 1 22.02 26.04 0.49
N HIS A 2 21.80 27.34 0.69
CA HIS A 2 21.79 27.97 2.01
C HIS A 2 20.62 28.93 2.11
N ILE A 3 20.12 29.17 3.32
CA ILE A 3 19.08 30.16 3.58
C ILE A 3 19.63 31.55 3.19
N THR A 4 18.92 32.24 2.34
CA THR A 4 19.27 33.60 1.90
C THR A 4 18.89 34.64 2.96
N GLU A 5 19.52 35.85 2.90
CA GLU A 5 19.16 36.97 3.77
C GLU A 5 17.67 37.34 3.65
N GLN A 6 17.13 37.30 2.44
CA GLN A 6 15.71 37.56 2.20
C GLN A 6 14.81 36.52 2.88
N ALA A 7 15.16 35.23 2.77
CA ALA A 7 14.41 34.16 3.44
C ALA A 7 14.52 34.27 4.97
N ALA A 8 15.73 34.58 5.48
CA ALA A 8 15.95 34.79 6.91
C ALA A 8 15.08 35.92 7.45
N SER A 9 15.03 37.05 6.76
CA SER A 9 14.20 38.20 7.14
C SER A 9 12.71 37.88 7.16
N ALA A 10 12.24 37.03 6.21
CA ALA A 10 10.83 36.67 6.08
C ALA A 10 10.39 35.57 7.07
N THR A 11 11.30 34.70 7.50
CA THR A 11 10.96 33.48 8.28
C THR A 11 11.53 33.46 9.69
N GLY A 12 12.51 34.30 9.99
CA GLY A 12 13.26 34.25 11.25
C GLY A 12 14.31 33.13 11.34
N ILE A 13 14.47 32.31 10.28
CA ILE A 13 15.51 31.28 10.22
C ILE A 13 16.87 31.94 9.93
N PRO A 14 17.96 31.59 10.63
CA PRO A 14 19.26 32.24 10.39
C PRO A 14 19.72 32.14 8.93
N ALA A 15 20.21 33.24 8.37
CA ALA A 15 20.85 33.26 7.06
C ALA A 15 22.11 32.37 7.05
N GLY A 16 22.44 31.79 5.91
CA GLY A 16 23.61 30.93 5.77
C GLY A 16 23.40 29.50 6.27
N LEU A 17 22.28 29.19 6.94
CA LEU A 17 22.00 27.82 7.38
C LEU A 17 21.93 26.89 6.15
N PRO A 18 22.58 25.70 6.18
CA PRO A 18 22.50 24.74 5.08
C PRO A 18 21.07 24.27 4.80
N LEU A 19 20.65 24.35 3.54
CA LEU A 19 19.39 23.81 3.05
C LEU A 19 19.69 22.54 2.25
N ILE A 20 19.28 21.40 2.79
CA ILE A 20 19.52 20.08 2.22
C ILE A 20 18.21 19.56 1.64
N SER A 21 18.24 19.10 0.39
CA SER A 21 17.12 18.39 -0.20
C SER A 21 17.03 16.99 0.41
N ALA A 22 15.88 16.66 0.98
CA ALA A 22 15.61 15.32 1.47
C ALA A 22 15.18 14.40 0.28
N GLY A 23 15.14 13.08 0.51
CA GLY A 23 14.54 12.13 -0.41
C GLY A 23 13.02 12.30 -0.50
N ALA A 24 12.41 11.73 -1.54
CA ALA A 24 10.96 11.59 -1.60
C ALA A 24 10.45 10.77 -0.40
N ASP A 25 9.26 11.09 0.11
CA ASP A 25 8.64 10.45 1.27
C ASP A 25 8.66 8.92 1.17
N LYS A 26 8.21 8.36 0.05
CA LYS A 26 8.24 6.91 -0.20
C LYS A 26 9.64 6.33 -0.22
N ALA A 27 10.62 7.02 -0.80
CA ALA A 27 12.00 6.55 -0.81
C ALA A 27 12.60 6.52 0.61
N CYS A 28 12.25 7.51 1.46
CA CYS A 28 12.64 7.53 2.86
C CYS A 28 11.95 6.41 3.67
N GLU A 29 10.66 6.15 3.43
CA GLU A 29 9.93 5.03 4.02
C GLU A 29 10.57 3.67 3.68
N VAL A 30 10.92 3.46 2.41
CA VAL A 30 11.59 2.24 1.92
C VAL A 30 12.95 2.05 2.61
N LEU A 31 13.75 3.11 2.71
CA LEU A 31 15.02 3.07 3.44
C LEU A 31 14.81 2.77 4.93
N ALA A 32 13.86 3.44 5.57
CA ALA A 32 13.56 3.28 7.00
C ALA A 32 13.04 1.87 7.35
N SER A 33 12.37 1.19 6.41
CA SER A 33 11.93 -0.20 6.56
C SER A 33 13.06 -1.23 6.44
N GLY A 34 14.30 -0.80 6.18
CA GLY A 34 15.46 -1.68 6.00
C GLY A 34 15.57 -2.29 4.60
N CYS A 35 14.82 -1.80 3.62
CA CYS A 35 14.96 -2.22 2.23
C CYS A 35 16.20 -1.57 1.61
N VAL A 36 17.36 -2.19 1.85
CA VAL A 36 18.69 -1.65 1.47
C VAL A 36 19.47 -2.56 0.53
N THR A 37 18.86 -3.67 0.09
CA THR A 37 19.46 -4.61 -0.87
C THR A 37 18.44 -5.04 -1.92
N PRO A 38 18.87 -5.48 -3.11
CA PRO A 38 17.96 -5.97 -4.16
C PRO A 38 17.16 -7.23 -3.77
N THR A 39 17.55 -7.91 -2.69
CA THR A 39 16.88 -9.13 -2.18
C THR A 39 15.87 -8.84 -1.08
N THR A 40 15.72 -7.59 -0.69
CA THR A 40 14.73 -7.14 0.30
C THR A 40 13.62 -6.34 -0.37
N GLY A 41 12.41 -6.44 0.17
CA GLY A 41 11.26 -5.65 -0.26
C GLY A 41 10.62 -4.92 0.92
N SER A 42 10.00 -3.80 0.65
CA SER A 42 9.19 -3.03 1.60
C SER A 42 7.74 -3.07 1.17
N ILE A 43 6.85 -3.43 2.08
CA ILE A 43 5.40 -3.40 1.86
C ILE A 43 4.80 -2.34 2.78
N SER A 44 4.01 -1.46 2.20
CA SER A 44 3.26 -0.45 2.94
C SER A 44 1.76 -0.70 2.79
N TYR A 45 1.07 -0.83 3.92
CA TYR A 45 -0.37 -1.05 3.98
C TYR A 45 -1.09 0.22 4.44
N GLY A 46 -1.46 1.07 3.49
CA GLY A 46 -2.29 2.24 3.71
C GLY A 46 -3.60 2.15 2.92
N THR A 47 -4.31 3.27 2.74
CA THR A 47 -5.42 3.39 1.79
C THR A 47 -5.01 2.83 0.43
N THR A 48 -3.77 3.10 0.03
CA THR A 48 -3.04 2.48 -1.07
C THR A 48 -2.06 1.46 -0.47
N ALA A 49 -1.99 0.25 -1.01
CA ALA A 49 -0.93 -0.69 -0.69
C ALA A 49 0.18 -0.57 -1.73
N THR A 50 1.43 -0.58 -1.30
CA THR A 50 2.59 -0.50 -2.19
C THR A 50 3.61 -1.58 -1.85
N TYR A 51 4.23 -2.14 -2.88
CA TYR A 51 5.41 -2.98 -2.76
C TYR A 51 6.58 -2.29 -3.45
N ASN A 52 7.69 -2.20 -2.75
CA ASN A 52 8.89 -1.50 -3.19
C ASN A 52 10.11 -2.40 -3.09
N THR A 53 11.01 -2.28 -4.08
CA THR A 53 12.35 -2.87 -4.07
C THR A 53 13.35 -1.84 -4.56
N ILE A 54 14.64 -2.04 -4.23
CA ILE A 54 15.71 -1.18 -4.74
C ILE A 54 16.72 -2.02 -5.54
N ASP A 55 17.31 -1.41 -6.58
CA ASP A 55 18.41 -1.99 -7.36
C ASP A 55 19.37 -0.86 -7.81
N SER A 56 20.63 -1.19 -7.95
CA SER A 56 21.62 -0.26 -8.53
C SER A 56 21.44 -0.07 -10.05
N ARG A 57 20.72 -0.97 -10.70
CA ARG A 57 20.34 -0.87 -12.10
C ARG A 57 18.98 -0.21 -12.21
N TYR A 58 18.79 0.61 -13.24
CA TYR A 58 17.47 1.10 -13.60
C TYR A 58 16.63 -0.06 -14.17
N LEU A 59 15.56 -0.44 -13.46
CA LEU A 59 14.66 -1.54 -13.85
C LEU A 59 13.23 -1.03 -13.94
N GLU A 60 12.66 -1.04 -15.13
CA GLU A 60 11.25 -0.78 -15.34
C GLU A 60 10.47 -2.10 -15.26
N VAL A 61 10.11 -2.51 -14.05
CA VAL A 61 9.46 -3.81 -13.76
C VAL A 61 8.08 -3.91 -14.40
N ILE A 62 7.35 -2.80 -14.43
CA ILE A 62 6.07 -2.68 -15.11
C ILE A 62 6.22 -1.64 -16.21
N ARG A 63 5.88 -2.01 -17.44
CA ARG A 63 5.94 -1.11 -18.58
C ARG A 63 5.22 0.21 -18.30
N GLN A 64 5.85 1.34 -18.59
CA GLN A 64 5.35 2.69 -18.33
C GLN A 64 5.23 3.10 -16.85
N VAL A 65 5.77 2.30 -15.93
CA VAL A 65 5.95 2.67 -14.53
C VAL A 65 7.47 2.76 -14.28
N PRO A 66 8.05 3.97 -14.43
CA PRO A 66 9.48 4.16 -14.32
C PRO A 66 9.93 3.98 -12.86
N ALA A 67 11.12 3.40 -12.69
CA ALA A 67 11.82 3.47 -11.42
C ALA A 67 12.25 4.91 -11.14
N TYR A 68 12.38 5.28 -9.88
CA TYR A 68 12.80 6.61 -9.45
C TYR A 68 13.99 6.52 -8.47
N PRO A 69 14.73 7.62 -8.23
CA PRO A 69 15.86 7.60 -7.31
C PRO A 69 15.46 7.12 -5.91
N ALA A 70 16.19 6.14 -5.39
CA ALA A 70 16.06 5.71 -4.01
C ALA A 70 16.69 6.75 -3.05
N ALA A 71 16.34 6.69 -1.77
CA ALA A 71 17.01 7.50 -0.74
C ALA A 71 18.47 7.06 -0.53
N MET A 72 18.81 5.82 -0.90
CA MET A 72 20.18 5.33 -0.90
C MET A 72 20.90 5.78 -2.19
N PRO A 73 22.06 6.46 -2.08
CA PRO A 73 22.79 6.94 -3.26
C PRO A 73 23.18 5.82 -4.23
N GLY A 74 22.98 6.06 -5.53
CA GLY A 74 23.33 5.10 -6.58
C GLY A 74 22.31 3.97 -6.79
N PHE A 75 21.15 4.03 -6.10
CA PHE A 75 20.07 3.07 -6.26
C PHE A 75 18.81 3.70 -6.83
N TYR A 76 18.01 2.87 -7.47
CA TYR A 76 16.66 3.18 -7.95
C TYR A 76 15.64 2.40 -7.15
N ASN A 77 14.47 2.99 -6.95
CA ASN A 77 13.32 2.36 -6.32
C ASN A 77 12.31 1.97 -7.40
N SER A 78 11.91 0.71 -7.41
CA SER A 78 10.80 0.20 -8.23
C SER A 78 9.60 -0.03 -7.35
N GLU A 79 8.43 0.47 -7.77
CA GLU A 79 7.21 0.45 -6.98
C GLU A 79 6.06 -0.16 -7.76
N THR A 80 5.29 -1.02 -7.10
CA THR A 80 3.97 -1.46 -7.56
C THR A 80 2.90 -0.98 -6.60
N ILE A 81 1.72 -0.63 -7.12
CA ILE A 81 0.67 0.05 -6.36
C ILE A 81 -0.68 -0.63 -6.54
N VAL A 82 -1.33 -0.97 -5.43
CA VAL A 82 -2.76 -1.27 -5.36
C VAL A 82 -3.48 -0.05 -4.76
N LYS A 83 -4.15 0.75 -5.59
CA LYS A 83 -4.70 2.05 -5.19
C LYS A 83 -5.78 1.99 -4.12
N ARG A 84 -6.46 0.89 -3.98
CA ARG A 84 -7.45 0.62 -2.93
C ARG A 84 -7.02 -0.56 -2.06
N GLY A 85 -5.77 -0.55 -1.59
CA GLY A 85 -5.20 -1.58 -0.74
C GLY A 85 -5.99 -1.78 0.55
N TYR A 86 -5.51 -1.27 1.68
CA TYR A 86 -6.19 -1.43 2.98
C TYR A 86 -7.57 -0.75 3.06
N TRP A 87 -7.88 0.14 2.12
CA TRP A 87 -9.24 0.67 1.94
C TRP A 87 -10.27 -0.46 1.71
N MET A 88 -9.88 -1.56 1.06
CA MET A 88 -10.75 -2.72 0.83
C MET A 88 -11.14 -3.41 2.14
N VAL A 89 -10.30 -3.37 3.17
CA VAL A 89 -10.65 -3.88 4.52
C VAL A 89 -11.80 -3.04 5.11
N ASN A 90 -11.73 -1.71 4.99
CA ASN A 90 -12.82 -0.84 5.44
C ASN A 90 -14.08 -1.03 4.61
N TRP A 91 -13.96 -1.28 3.30
CA TRP A 91 -15.09 -1.64 2.46
C TRP A 91 -15.73 -2.95 2.91
N PHE A 92 -14.93 -4.01 3.12
CA PHE A 92 -15.44 -5.28 3.62
C PHE A 92 -16.12 -5.12 4.99
N LYS A 93 -15.50 -4.37 5.90
CA LYS A 93 -16.08 -4.08 7.23
C LYS A 93 -17.46 -3.46 7.13
N ARG A 94 -17.63 -2.49 6.24
CA ARG A 94 -18.91 -1.79 6.04
C ARG A 94 -19.97 -2.67 5.38
N GLU A 95 -19.61 -3.43 4.37
CA GLU A 95 -20.58 -4.17 3.54
C GLU A 95 -20.89 -5.58 4.09
N PHE A 96 -19.91 -6.22 4.73
CA PHE A 96 -19.99 -7.63 5.13
C PHE A 96 -19.62 -7.90 6.59
N GLY A 97 -19.08 -6.92 7.31
CA GLY A 97 -18.51 -7.10 8.64
C GLY A 97 -19.44 -6.72 9.79
N GLN A 98 -20.74 -6.59 9.56
CA GLN A 98 -21.68 -6.17 10.61
C GLN A 98 -21.69 -7.08 11.86
N PRO A 99 -21.64 -8.42 11.76
CA PRO A 99 -21.58 -9.29 12.92
C PRO A 99 -20.36 -9.02 13.80
N GLU A 100 -19.19 -8.84 13.20
CA GLU A 100 -17.96 -8.53 13.92
C GLU A 100 -18.00 -7.13 14.55
N GLN A 101 -18.60 -6.16 13.88
CA GLN A 101 -18.77 -4.80 14.43
C GLN A 101 -19.63 -4.84 15.69
N LEU A 102 -20.79 -5.50 15.66
CA LEU A 102 -21.69 -5.62 16.81
C LEU A 102 -21.01 -6.36 17.98
N LEU A 103 -20.27 -7.44 17.70
CA LEU A 103 -19.55 -8.20 18.72
C LEU A 103 -18.39 -7.38 19.30
N ALA A 104 -17.65 -6.66 18.47
CA ALA A 104 -16.55 -5.81 18.89
C ALA A 104 -17.03 -4.67 19.79
N ASP A 105 -18.15 -4.02 19.45
CA ASP A 105 -18.77 -2.97 20.25
C ASP A 105 -19.18 -3.51 21.63
N ALA A 106 -19.76 -4.72 21.68
CA ALA A 106 -20.13 -5.37 22.94
C ALA A 106 -18.91 -5.74 23.82
N GLN A 107 -17.76 -6.00 23.21
CA GLN A 107 -16.52 -6.37 23.88
C GLN A 107 -15.57 -5.19 24.13
N GLY A 108 -15.85 -4.01 23.58
CA GLY A 108 -14.96 -2.84 23.67
C GLY A 108 -13.63 -3.01 22.92
N ILE A 109 -13.61 -3.81 21.85
CA ILE A 109 -12.42 -4.05 21.01
C ILE A 109 -12.62 -3.53 19.57
N LYS A 110 -11.55 -3.54 18.77
CA LYS A 110 -11.65 -3.19 17.35
C LYS A 110 -12.17 -4.37 16.53
N PRO A 111 -13.09 -4.15 15.55
CA PRO A 111 -13.62 -5.21 14.69
C PRO A 111 -12.54 -6.00 13.93
N GLU A 112 -11.44 -5.35 13.60
CA GLU A 112 -10.31 -5.95 12.86
C GLU A 112 -9.69 -7.14 13.61
N VAL A 113 -9.73 -7.14 14.95
CA VAL A 113 -9.26 -8.27 15.77
C VAL A 113 -10.09 -9.53 15.48
N LEU A 114 -11.41 -9.36 15.28
CA LEU A 114 -12.31 -10.47 14.96
C LEU A 114 -12.19 -10.93 13.51
N PHE A 115 -11.75 -10.05 12.61
CA PHE A 115 -11.48 -10.43 11.21
C PHE A 115 -10.30 -11.38 11.05
N ASP A 116 -9.36 -11.40 12.00
CA ASP A 116 -8.29 -12.41 12.04
C ASP A 116 -8.85 -13.84 12.14
N ASP A 117 -9.97 -14.02 12.80
CA ASP A 117 -10.63 -15.32 12.90
C ASP A 117 -11.25 -15.76 11.57
N LEU A 118 -11.70 -14.82 10.73
CA LEU A 118 -12.13 -15.13 9.37
C LEU A 118 -10.93 -15.61 8.52
N LEU A 119 -9.77 -14.97 8.65
CA LEU A 119 -8.56 -15.39 7.92
C LEU A 119 -8.09 -16.78 8.34
N ARG A 120 -8.17 -17.13 9.62
CA ARG A 120 -7.75 -18.46 10.11
C ARG A 120 -8.63 -19.60 9.59
N GLN A 121 -9.87 -19.31 9.20
CA GLN A 121 -10.82 -20.32 8.68
C GLN A 121 -10.53 -20.73 7.23
N VAL A 122 -9.70 -19.96 6.49
CA VAL A 122 -9.51 -20.12 5.06
C VAL A 122 -8.03 -20.24 4.75
N PRO A 123 -7.58 -21.27 4.01
CA PRO A 123 -6.19 -21.38 3.61
C PRO A 123 -5.78 -20.27 2.63
N ALA A 124 -4.48 -20.08 2.48
CA ALA A 124 -3.92 -19.18 1.47
C ALA A 124 -4.42 -19.56 0.06
N GLY A 125 -4.66 -18.54 -0.77
CA GLY A 125 -5.26 -18.69 -2.10
C GLY A 125 -6.79 -18.68 -2.08
N ALA A 126 -7.44 -18.42 -0.91
CA ALA A 126 -8.90 -18.27 -0.77
C ALA A 126 -9.74 -19.34 -1.50
N MET A 127 -9.23 -20.57 -1.61
CA MET A 127 -9.83 -21.69 -2.35
C MET A 127 -10.11 -21.36 -3.83
N GLY A 128 -9.28 -20.52 -4.45
CA GLY A 128 -9.41 -20.12 -5.86
C GLY A 128 -10.25 -18.86 -6.11
N LEU A 129 -10.71 -18.20 -5.05
CA LEU A 129 -11.36 -16.90 -5.19
C LEU A 129 -10.31 -15.83 -5.43
N VAL A 130 -10.43 -15.09 -6.53
CA VAL A 130 -9.45 -14.08 -6.96
C VAL A 130 -10.10 -12.70 -6.97
N LEU A 131 -9.45 -11.74 -6.31
CA LEU A 131 -9.82 -10.33 -6.33
C LEU A 131 -8.99 -9.57 -7.37
N GLN A 132 -9.66 -8.80 -8.22
CA GLN A 132 -9.05 -7.78 -9.07
C GLN A 132 -9.26 -6.41 -8.41
N PRO A 133 -8.22 -5.75 -7.87
CA PRO A 133 -8.40 -4.63 -6.93
C PRO A 133 -8.62 -3.27 -7.60
N PHE A 134 -9.34 -3.19 -8.72
CA PHE A 134 -9.54 -1.95 -9.48
C PHE A 134 -10.79 -1.18 -9.02
N TRP A 135 -10.93 -0.95 -7.72
CA TRP A 135 -12.00 -0.13 -7.15
C TRP A 135 -11.81 1.38 -7.32
N SER A 136 -10.60 1.84 -7.65
CA SER A 136 -10.32 3.26 -7.92
C SER A 136 -10.60 3.59 -9.38
N PRO A 137 -11.32 4.67 -9.70
CA PRO A 137 -11.53 5.08 -11.09
C PRO A 137 -10.26 5.66 -11.71
N GLY A 138 -10.20 5.70 -13.05
CA GLY A 138 -9.18 6.41 -13.79
C GLY A 138 -7.78 5.82 -13.67
N LEU A 139 -7.66 4.49 -13.58
CA LEU A 139 -6.37 3.81 -13.58
C LEU A 139 -5.66 4.00 -14.92
N ARG A 140 -4.38 4.33 -14.89
CA ARG A 140 -3.56 4.40 -16.11
C ARG A 140 -3.32 3.01 -16.71
N ILE A 141 -3.07 2.03 -15.84
CA ILE A 141 -2.86 0.63 -16.18
C ILE A 141 -3.77 -0.21 -15.29
N PRO A 142 -4.61 -1.08 -15.85
CA PRO A 142 -4.75 -1.47 -17.27
C PRO A 142 -5.48 -0.44 -18.16
N GLY A 143 -6.23 0.49 -17.60
CA GLY A 143 -6.95 1.54 -18.31
C GLY A 143 -8.01 2.21 -17.44
N PRO A 144 -8.53 3.39 -17.82
CA PRO A 144 -9.49 4.16 -17.01
C PRO A 144 -10.86 3.45 -16.88
N GLU A 145 -11.17 2.53 -17.76
CA GLU A 145 -12.40 1.70 -17.75
C GLU A 145 -12.30 0.49 -16.81
N ALA A 146 -11.12 0.19 -16.28
CA ALA A 146 -10.92 -0.97 -15.39
C ALA A 146 -11.79 -0.86 -14.14
N LYS A 147 -12.43 -1.97 -13.80
CA LYS A 147 -13.30 -2.12 -12.63
C LYS A 147 -12.79 -3.23 -11.72
N GLY A 148 -13.09 -3.09 -10.42
CA GLY A 148 -12.90 -4.16 -9.47
C GLY A 148 -13.80 -5.36 -9.83
N ALA A 149 -13.27 -6.56 -9.62
CA ALA A 149 -14.01 -7.81 -9.81
C ALA A 149 -13.55 -8.83 -8.77
N ILE A 150 -14.45 -9.76 -8.47
CA ILE A 150 -14.15 -10.94 -7.67
C ILE A 150 -14.70 -12.13 -8.45
N ILE A 151 -13.84 -13.09 -8.77
CA ILE A 151 -14.17 -14.23 -9.63
C ILE A 151 -13.77 -15.53 -8.95
N GLY A 152 -14.43 -16.64 -9.35
CA GLY A 152 -14.12 -17.97 -8.82
C GLY A 152 -15.09 -18.46 -7.74
N PHE A 153 -16.22 -17.80 -7.52
CA PHE A 153 -17.21 -18.27 -6.56
C PHE A 153 -17.78 -19.65 -6.91
N GLY A 154 -17.86 -20.50 -5.91
CA GLY A 154 -18.58 -21.75 -5.89
C GLY A 154 -19.33 -21.90 -4.57
N ASP A 155 -19.97 -23.02 -4.36
CA ASP A 155 -20.83 -23.31 -3.21
C ASP A 155 -20.11 -23.36 -1.86
N ILE A 156 -18.79 -23.59 -1.89
CA ILE A 156 -17.94 -23.61 -0.67
C ILE A 156 -17.55 -22.22 -0.17
N HIS A 157 -17.69 -21.19 -1.01
CA HIS A 157 -17.20 -19.86 -0.68
C HIS A 157 -18.13 -19.11 0.25
N THR A 158 -17.55 -18.58 1.31
CA THR A 158 -18.21 -17.75 2.31
C THR A 158 -17.58 -16.35 2.37
N ARG A 159 -18.13 -15.48 3.21
CA ARG A 159 -17.53 -14.16 3.45
C ARG A 159 -16.11 -14.23 4.04
N ALA A 160 -15.74 -15.33 4.70
CA ALA A 160 -14.36 -15.54 5.15
C ALA A 160 -13.40 -15.71 3.95
N HIS A 161 -13.82 -16.44 2.92
CA HIS A 161 -13.06 -16.56 1.66
C HIS A 161 -12.96 -15.22 0.93
N LEU A 162 -14.05 -14.44 0.93
CA LEU A 162 -14.05 -13.09 0.37
C LEU A 162 -13.03 -12.19 1.10
N TYR A 163 -13.02 -12.21 2.43
CA TYR A 163 -12.07 -11.44 3.21
C TYR A 163 -10.62 -11.88 2.95
N ARG A 164 -10.38 -13.19 2.87
CA ARG A 164 -9.09 -13.74 2.52
C ARG A 164 -8.60 -13.26 1.14
N ALA A 165 -9.48 -13.30 0.13
CA ALA A 165 -9.16 -12.80 -1.20
C ALA A 165 -8.88 -11.29 -1.22
N ILE A 166 -9.51 -10.50 -0.36
CA ILE A 166 -9.22 -9.05 -0.21
C ILE A 166 -7.81 -8.81 0.35
N ILE A 167 -7.38 -9.63 1.29
CA ILE A 167 -6.04 -9.49 1.91
C ILE A 167 -4.93 -9.94 0.95
N GLU A 168 -5.22 -10.87 0.06
CA GLU A 168 -4.24 -11.47 -0.86
C GLU A 168 -4.23 -10.83 -2.26
N GLY A 169 -5.24 -10.04 -2.61
CA GLY A 169 -5.46 -9.44 -3.94
C GLY A 169 -4.71 -8.16 -4.26
#